data_410af5747cd5b991222cbddca68b140a
#
_entry.id   410af5747cd5b991222cbddca68b140a
#
_cell.length_a   1.000
_cell.length_b   1.000
_cell.length_c   1.000
_cell.angle_alpha   90.00
_cell.angle_beta   90.00
_cell.angle_gamma   90.00
#
_symmetry.space_group_name_H-M   'P 1'
#
loop_
_entity.id
_entity.type
_entity.pdbx_description
1 polymer ?
#
loop_
_entity_poly.entity_id
_entity_poly.type
_entity_poly.pdbx_seq_one_letter_code
_entity_poly.pdbx_strand_id
1 'polypeptide(L)'
;MLTISQLASYAGVTVAAVRHYHRIGLLPEPERNHSGYRSYGAAAVVRLIRVHVLASAGAPLARVEELLEADAEEFAGRLREIDRTLRVEIRRLQDTRRRLNHLGAGEQLALPDSVVGYLDRLRALGVGESYVEMERDAWIMIAAQVPDEIEEIMRGKHYDLDNPDMVRLYRLISSAPDWDADDPRIAEAVDILDRVFTDAAERGNLNQDGFDDPFIKLLDTTMIESAPAAARMVELLAKRGWEGWTRIERRPVDET
;
A
#
# COMPACT_ATOMS: atom_id res chain seq x y z
N MET A 1 43.72 4.22 38.25
CA MET A 1 43.27 5.39 37.50
C MET A 1 43.66 5.20 36.05
N LEU A 2 42.70 5.29 35.12
CA LEU A 2 42.90 5.01 33.70
C LEU A 2 43.05 6.31 32.91
N THR A 3 43.78 6.29 31.81
CA THR A 3 43.76 7.32 30.78
C THR A 3 42.52 7.16 29.91
N ILE A 4 42.16 8.17 29.11
CA ILE A 4 41.04 8.11 28.17
C ILE A 4 41.15 6.95 27.16
N SER A 5 42.39 6.64 26.73
CA SER A 5 42.64 5.53 25.78
C SER A 5 42.45 4.19 26.44
N GLN A 6 42.88 4.03 27.70
CA GLN A 6 42.64 2.79 28.48
C GLN A 6 41.13 2.61 28.77
N LEU A 7 40.45 3.70 29.19
CA LEU A 7 39.00 3.69 29.42
C LEU A 7 38.25 3.24 28.17
N ALA A 8 38.56 3.80 26.99
CA ALA A 8 37.96 3.43 25.72
C ALA A 8 38.20 1.96 25.38
N SER A 9 39.45 1.49 25.57
CA SER A 9 39.80 0.08 25.34
C SER A 9 39.02 -0.87 26.24
N TYR A 10 38.89 -0.58 27.55
CA TYR A 10 38.14 -1.41 28.48
C TYR A 10 36.64 -1.50 28.15
N ALA A 11 36.07 -0.42 27.61
CA ALA A 11 34.64 -0.41 27.24
C ALA A 11 34.37 -0.83 25.79
N GLY A 12 35.41 -1.18 25.02
CA GLY A 12 35.23 -1.58 23.60
C GLY A 12 34.82 -0.45 22.67
N VAL A 13 35.12 0.80 23.01
CA VAL A 13 34.74 1.98 22.23
C VAL A 13 35.98 2.78 21.76
N THR A 14 35.78 3.71 20.82
CA THR A 14 36.83 4.62 20.39
C THR A 14 36.98 5.78 21.36
N VAL A 15 38.19 6.39 21.41
CA VAL A 15 38.41 7.63 22.15
C VAL A 15 37.51 8.77 21.66
N ALA A 16 37.18 8.79 20.37
CA ALA A 16 36.22 9.73 19.81
C ALA A 16 34.82 9.58 20.39
N ALA A 17 34.36 8.33 20.60
CA ALA A 17 33.09 8.03 21.25
C ALA A 17 33.10 8.52 22.72
N VAL A 18 34.16 8.26 23.46
CA VAL A 18 34.28 8.77 24.85
C VAL A 18 34.17 10.29 24.90
N ARG A 19 34.87 11.00 24.00
CA ARG A 19 34.78 12.47 23.89
C ARG A 19 33.38 12.95 23.49
N HIS A 20 32.71 12.20 22.65
CA HIS A 20 31.32 12.48 22.28
C HIS A 20 30.39 12.35 23.49
N TYR A 21 30.50 11.26 24.25
CA TYR A 21 29.72 11.04 25.47
C TYR A 21 29.98 12.08 26.56
N HIS A 22 31.20 12.59 26.69
CA HIS A 22 31.49 13.76 27.54
C HIS A 22 30.71 15.00 27.05
N ARG A 23 30.76 15.29 25.76
CA ARG A 23 30.14 16.48 25.17
C ARG A 23 28.63 16.51 25.37
N ILE A 24 27.96 15.35 25.29
CA ILE A 24 26.50 15.22 25.44
C ILE A 24 26.07 14.91 26.88
N GLY A 25 27.00 14.86 27.83
CA GLY A 25 26.72 14.69 29.27
C GLY A 25 26.54 13.26 29.73
N LEU A 26 26.50 12.26 28.83
CA LEU A 26 26.28 10.84 29.20
C LEU A 26 27.41 10.24 30.07
N LEU A 27 28.62 10.76 29.94
CA LEU A 27 29.78 10.41 30.77
C LEU A 27 30.36 11.69 31.42
N PRO A 28 30.29 11.83 32.75
CA PRO A 28 30.90 12.96 33.43
C PRO A 28 32.41 13.07 33.12
N GLU A 29 32.85 14.25 32.81
CA GLU A 29 34.28 14.52 32.52
C GLU A 29 35.03 14.77 33.84
N PRO A 30 36.03 13.92 34.20
CA PRO A 30 36.76 14.10 35.45
C PRO A 30 37.65 15.33 35.39
N GLU A 31 37.90 15.95 36.54
CA GLU A 31 38.87 17.02 36.69
C GLU A 31 40.25 16.56 36.28
N ARG A 32 41.08 17.50 35.85
CA ARG A 32 42.49 17.24 35.55
C ARG A 32 43.25 17.11 36.85
N ASN A 33 44.16 16.12 36.92
CA ASN A 33 45.10 15.98 38.03
C ASN A 33 46.17 17.06 37.99
N HIS A 34 47.03 17.12 39.01
CA HIS A 34 48.13 18.10 39.09
C HIS A 34 49.09 18.03 37.89
N SER A 35 49.14 16.92 37.17
CA SER A 35 49.95 16.74 35.95
C SER A 35 49.18 17.11 34.67
N GLY A 36 47.99 17.69 34.77
CA GLY A 36 47.16 18.13 33.64
C GLY A 36 46.37 17.01 32.92
N TYR A 37 46.46 15.76 33.37
CA TYR A 37 45.78 14.61 32.75
C TYR A 37 44.46 14.28 33.45
N ARG A 38 43.48 13.86 32.67
CA ARG A 38 42.23 13.31 33.17
C ARG A 38 42.43 11.86 33.60
N SER A 39 41.91 11.51 34.78
CA SER A 39 41.99 10.17 35.35
C SER A 39 40.60 9.57 35.59
N TYR A 40 40.39 8.37 35.09
CA TYR A 40 39.10 7.67 35.15
C TYR A 40 39.19 6.52 36.16
N GLY A 41 38.20 6.45 37.05
CA GLY A 41 38.01 5.35 38.00
C GLY A 41 37.07 4.27 37.52
N ALA A 42 36.86 3.23 38.35
CA ALA A 42 36.00 2.11 38.04
C ALA A 42 34.54 2.53 37.70
N ALA A 43 34.01 3.53 38.40
CA ALA A 43 32.68 4.07 38.12
C ALA A 43 32.49 4.58 36.69
N ALA A 44 33.54 5.30 36.15
CA ALA A 44 33.51 5.75 34.78
C ALA A 44 33.55 4.59 33.77
N VAL A 45 34.29 3.51 34.06
CA VAL A 45 34.31 2.30 33.22
C VAL A 45 32.91 1.66 33.17
N VAL A 46 32.32 1.45 34.35
CA VAL A 46 30.98 0.84 34.45
C VAL A 46 29.91 1.66 33.72
N ARG A 47 29.92 3.00 33.93
CA ARG A 47 28.98 3.90 33.26
C ARG A 47 29.18 3.87 31.73
N LEU A 48 30.43 3.92 31.27
CA LEU A 48 30.72 3.88 29.83
C LEU A 48 30.28 2.55 29.19
N ILE A 49 30.52 1.41 29.86
CA ILE A 49 30.05 0.12 29.38
C ILE A 49 28.51 0.11 29.27
N ARG A 50 27.80 0.62 30.28
CA ARG A 50 26.33 0.71 30.26
C ARG A 50 25.83 1.59 29.12
N VAL A 51 26.42 2.78 28.92
CA VAL A 51 26.12 3.67 27.78
C VAL A 51 26.32 2.94 26.46
N HIS A 52 27.46 2.25 26.32
CA HIS A 52 27.79 1.53 25.09
C HIS A 52 26.82 0.39 24.80
N VAL A 53 26.47 -0.42 25.81
CA VAL A 53 25.50 -1.52 25.65
C VAL A 53 24.13 -1.01 25.20
N LEU A 54 23.61 0.05 25.83
CA LEU A 54 22.33 0.65 25.46
C LEU A 54 22.36 1.24 24.05
N ALA A 55 23.41 1.98 23.70
CA ALA A 55 23.57 2.55 22.38
C ALA A 55 23.70 1.47 21.29
N SER A 56 24.46 0.39 21.55
CA SER A 56 24.64 -0.75 20.64
C SER A 56 23.36 -1.56 20.48
N ALA A 57 22.49 -1.58 21.48
CA ALA A 57 21.16 -2.18 21.42
C ALA A 57 20.14 -1.31 20.66
N GLY A 58 20.56 -0.14 20.13
CA GLY A 58 19.68 0.74 19.35
C GLY A 58 18.92 1.78 20.18
N ALA A 59 19.20 1.92 21.48
CA ALA A 59 18.58 2.99 22.27
C ALA A 59 19.07 4.37 21.78
N PRO A 60 18.14 5.31 21.48
CA PRO A 60 18.52 6.67 21.12
C PRO A 60 19.39 7.32 22.20
N LEU A 61 20.52 7.92 21.86
CA LEU A 61 21.45 8.54 22.84
C LEU A 61 20.77 9.56 23.75
N ALA A 62 19.76 10.28 23.23
CA ALA A 62 18.96 11.21 24.03
C ALA A 62 18.15 10.55 25.14
N ARG A 63 17.90 9.22 25.06
CA ARG A 63 17.15 8.45 26.07
C ARG A 63 18.06 7.64 26.98
N VAL A 64 19.35 7.55 26.67
CA VAL A 64 20.29 6.71 27.43
C VAL A 64 20.44 7.18 28.88
N GLU A 65 20.50 8.49 29.15
CA GLU A 65 20.57 9.04 30.49
C GLU A 65 19.38 8.59 31.36
N GLU A 66 18.17 8.77 30.83
CA GLU A 66 16.94 8.34 31.50
C GLU A 66 16.90 6.83 31.78
N LEU A 67 17.45 6.02 30.86
CA LEU A 67 17.55 4.57 31.03
C LEU A 67 18.57 4.17 32.09
N LEU A 68 19.67 4.92 32.25
CA LEU A 68 20.70 4.67 33.24
C LEU A 68 20.24 5.00 34.66
N GLU A 69 19.33 5.96 34.83
CA GLU A 69 18.81 6.45 36.10
C GLU A 69 17.52 5.75 36.54
N ALA A 70 16.84 5.09 35.62
CA ALA A 70 15.58 4.37 35.86
C ALA A 70 15.77 3.19 36.83
N ASP A 71 14.77 2.95 37.67
CA ASP A 71 14.67 1.68 38.40
C ASP A 71 14.32 0.51 37.45
N ALA A 72 14.28 -0.71 37.99
CA ALA A 72 14.09 -1.91 37.16
C ALA A 72 12.74 -1.94 36.42
N GLU A 73 11.68 -1.42 37.02
CA GLU A 73 10.34 -1.39 36.43
C GLU A 73 10.23 -0.29 35.36
N GLU A 74 10.70 0.89 35.65
CA GLU A 74 10.79 2.01 34.70
C GLU A 74 11.67 1.65 33.50
N PHE A 75 12.83 1.03 33.74
CA PHE A 75 13.75 0.58 32.68
C PHE A 75 13.05 -0.39 31.74
N ALA A 76 12.36 -1.41 32.28
CA ALA A 76 11.60 -2.36 31.47
C ALA A 76 10.46 -1.69 30.69
N GLY A 77 9.79 -0.69 31.29
CA GLY A 77 8.75 0.11 30.64
C GLY A 77 9.28 0.88 29.44
N ARG A 78 10.40 1.58 29.62
CA ARG A 78 11.07 2.38 28.57
C ARG A 78 11.60 1.50 27.43
N LEU A 79 12.13 0.32 27.72
CA LEU A 79 12.55 -0.64 26.69
C LEU A 79 11.36 -1.13 25.84
N ARG A 80 10.20 -1.40 26.47
CA ARG A 80 8.99 -1.76 25.73
C ARG A 80 8.50 -0.64 24.81
N GLU A 81 8.64 0.62 25.23
CA GLU A 81 8.30 1.77 24.40
C GLU A 81 9.21 1.88 23.16
N ILE A 82 10.53 1.70 23.35
CA ILE A 82 11.51 1.68 22.26
C ILE A 82 11.21 0.53 21.30
N ASP A 83 10.97 -0.68 21.80
CA ASP A 83 10.62 -1.85 20.98
C ASP A 83 9.34 -1.60 20.14
N ARG A 84 8.31 -0.99 20.77
CA ARG A 84 7.08 -0.61 20.04
C ARG A 84 7.36 0.35 18.90
N THR A 85 8.18 1.37 19.13
CA THR A 85 8.57 2.36 18.11
C THR A 85 9.34 1.70 16.98
N LEU A 86 10.29 0.82 17.30
CA LEU A 86 11.04 0.06 16.31
C LEU A 86 10.16 -0.86 15.47
N ARG A 87 9.18 -1.54 16.08
CA ARG A 87 8.22 -2.38 15.34
C ARG A 87 7.38 -1.57 14.35
N VAL A 88 6.98 -0.35 14.71
CA VAL A 88 6.26 0.56 13.78
C VAL A 88 7.18 0.94 12.60
N GLU A 89 8.43 1.31 12.89
CA GLU A 89 9.38 1.70 11.84
C GLU A 89 9.74 0.51 10.93
N ILE A 90 9.92 -0.68 11.48
CA ILE A 90 10.16 -1.91 10.69
C ILE A 90 8.99 -2.15 9.72
N ARG A 91 7.75 -2.05 10.18
CA ARG A 91 6.58 -2.18 9.30
C ARG A 91 6.60 -1.13 8.19
N ARG A 92 6.82 0.14 8.53
CA ARG A 92 6.92 1.23 7.56
C ARG A 92 8.00 0.97 6.51
N LEU A 93 9.18 0.50 6.92
CA LEU A 93 10.28 0.18 6.01
C LEU A 93 9.99 -1.04 5.14
N GLN A 94 9.31 -2.07 5.69
CA GLN A 94 8.87 -3.23 4.94
C GLN A 94 7.85 -2.83 3.86
N ASP A 95 6.91 -1.94 4.18
CA ASP A 95 5.93 -1.42 3.22
C ASP A 95 6.62 -0.57 2.13
N THR A 96 7.60 0.24 2.52
CA THR A 96 8.42 1.00 1.56
C THR A 96 9.19 0.06 0.64
N ARG A 97 9.81 -1.00 1.19
CA ARG A 97 10.54 -2.00 0.40
C ARG A 97 9.63 -2.76 -0.56
N ARG A 98 8.41 -3.13 -0.11
CA ARG A 98 7.42 -3.75 -1.01
C ARG A 98 7.10 -2.82 -2.18
N ARG A 99 6.76 -1.55 -1.90
CA ARG A 99 6.53 -0.55 -2.96
C ARG A 99 7.71 -0.40 -3.92
N LEU A 100 8.95 -0.37 -3.42
CA LEU A 100 10.14 -0.30 -4.28
C LEU A 100 10.34 -1.55 -5.13
N ASN A 101 10.03 -2.73 -4.61
CA ASN A 101 10.10 -3.98 -5.39
C ASN A 101 9.06 -3.99 -6.52
N HIS A 102 7.85 -3.46 -6.27
CA HIS A 102 6.83 -3.27 -7.31
C HIS A 102 7.29 -2.28 -8.39
N LEU A 103 8.03 -1.21 -8.03
CA LEU A 103 8.63 -0.28 -8.98
C LEU A 103 9.67 -0.95 -9.91
N GLY A 104 10.41 -1.92 -9.40
CA GLY A 104 11.42 -2.66 -10.16
C GLY A 104 10.84 -3.69 -11.15
N ALA A 105 9.57 -4.06 -11.00
CA ALA A 105 8.88 -5.02 -11.88
C ALA A 105 8.19 -4.37 -13.12
N GLY A 106 8.36 -3.07 -13.33
CA GLY A 106 8.11 -2.36 -14.60
C GLY A 106 6.68 -1.95 -14.93
N GLU A 107 5.64 -2.65 -14.53
CA GLU A 107 4.25 -2.34 -14.92
C GLU A 107 3.22 -2.33 -13.78
N GLN A 108 3.60 -2.71 -12.56
CA GLN A 108 2.67 -2.90 -11.44
C GLN A 108 2.78 -1.81 -10.37
N LEU A 109 3.08 -0.60 -10.79
CA LEU A 109 3.60 0.52 -9.97
C LEU A 109 2.67 1.02 -8.85
N ALA A 110 1.38 0.74 -8.91
CA ALA A 110 0.39 1.35 -8.01
C ALA A 110 -0.75 0.40 -7.62
N LEU A 111 -0.66 -0.89 -7.94
CA LEU A 111 -1.77 -1.82 -7.75
C LEU A 111 -1.53 -2.77 -6.57
N PRO A 112 -2.56 -3.06 -5.75
CA PRO A 112 -2.55 -4.15 -4.79
C PRO A 112 -2.36 -5.52 -5.45
N ASP A 113 -1.80 -6.50 -4.70
CA ASP A 113 -1.59 -7.86 -5.20
C ASP A 113 -2.88 -8.54 -5.68
N SER A 114 -4.03 -8.22 -5.08
CA SER A 114 -5.36 -8.71 -5.48
C SER A 114 -5.75 -8.24 -6.87
N VAL A 115 -5.46 -6.97 -7.21
CA VAL A 115 -5.71 -6.42 -8.56
C VAL A 115 -4.78 -7.05 -9.58
N VAL A 116 -3.50 -7.21 -9.24
CA VAL A 116 -2.53 -7.91 -10.10
C VAL A 116 -3.00 -9.33 -10.42
N GLY A 117 -3.40 -10.08 -9.39
CA GLY A 117 -3.94 -11.43 -9.55
C GLY A 117 -5.21 -11.48 -10.42
N TYR A 118 -6.06 -10.46 -10.34
CA TYR A 118 -7.22 -10.33 -11.21
C TYR A 118 -6.83 -10.12 -12.68
N LEU A 119 -5.90 -9.21 -12.96
CA LEU A 119 -5.41 -8.96 -14.32
C LEU A 119 -4.72 -10.18 -14.93
N ASP A 120 -3.92 -10.89 -14.14
CA ASP A 120 -3.29 -12.14 -14.58
C ASP A 120 -4.33 -13.24 -14.87
N ARG A 121 -5.42 -13.27 -14.11
CA ARG A 121 -6.54 -14.17 -14.35
C ARG A 121 -7.28 -13.84 -15.65
N LEU A 122 -7.50 -12.56 -15.96
CA LEU A 122 -8.05 -12.13 -17.25
C LEU A 122 -7.19 -12.63 -18.43
N ARG A 123 -5.85 -12.47 -18.34
CA ARG A 123 -4.90 -12.99 -19.35
C ARG A 123 -5.03 -14.50 -19.50
N ALA A 124 -5.03 -15.24 -18.39
CA ALA A 124 -5.18 -16.69 -18.38
C ALA A 124 -6.50 -17.17 -18.99
N LEU A 125 -7.57 -16.37 -18.88
CA LEU A 125 -8.87 -16.61 -19.48
C LEU A 125 -8.91 -16.23 -20.97
N GLY A 126 -7.85 -15.68 -21.55
CA GLY A 126 -7.77 -15.34 -22.98
C GLY A 126 -8.42 -14.00 -23.33
N VAL A 127 -8.53 -13.08 -22.38
CA VAL A 127 -8.91 -11.68 -22.60
C VAL A 127 -7.76 -10.95 -23.31
N GLY A 128 -8.06 -10.14 -24.31
CA GLY A 128 -7.05 -9.43 -25.12
C GLY A 128 -6.24 -8.43 -24.29
N GLU A 129 -4.91 -8.33 -24.57
CA GLU A 129 -3.97 -7.54 -23.77
C GLU A 129 -4.34 -6.04 -23.73
N SER A 130 -4.81 -5.46 -24.83
CA SER A 130 -5.25 -4.05 -24.87
C SER A 130 -6.39 -3.74 -23.89
N TYR A 131 -7.29 -4.72 -23.69
CA TYR A 131 -8.35 -4.62 -22.69
C TYR A 131 -7.80 -4.74 -21.25
N VAL A 132 -6.86 -5.65 -21.04
CA VAL A 132 -6.20 -5.82 -19.73
C VAL A 132 -5.41 -4.56 -19.35
N GLU A 133 -4.77 -3.90 -20.32
CA GLU A 133 -4.10 -2.61 -20.09
C GLU A 133 -5.09 -1.51 -19.72
N MET A 134 -6.23 -1.44 -20.38
CA MET A 134 -7.31 -0.50 -20.03
C MET A 134 -7.87 -0.77 -18.62
N GLU A 135 -8.15 -2.02 -18.29
CA GLU A 135 -8.56 -2.44 -16.93
C GLU A 135 -7.50 -2.04 -15.89
N ARG A 136 -6.22 -2.31 -16.17
CA ARG A 136 -5.10 -1.90 -15.29
C ARG A 136 -5.13 -0.41 -14.99
N ASP A 137 -5.27 0.43 -16.02
CA ASP A 137 -5.26 1.88 -15.86
C ASP A 137 -6.49 2.36 -15.06
N ALA A 138 -7.66 1.77 -15.29
CA ALA A 138 -8.85 2.03 -14.49
C ALA A 138 -8.64 1.62 -13.01
N TRP A 139 -8.03 0.45 -12.77
CA TRP A 139 -7.77 -0.01 -11.41
C TRP A 139 -6.71 0.80 -10.67
N ILE A 140 -5.75 1.42 -11.36
CA ILE A 140 -4.83 2.39 -10.76
C ILE A 140 -5.61 3.59 -10.21
N MET A 141 -6.56 4.12 -10.98
CA MET A 141 -7.41 5.23 -10.54
C MET A 141 -8.32 4.84 -9.37
N ILE A 142 -8.96 3.67 -9.47
CA ILE A 142 -9.88 3.15 -8.43
C ILE A 142 -9.12 2.90 -7.13
N ALA A 143 -7.98 2.20 -7.16
CA ALA A 143 -7.19 1.89 -5.97
C ALA A 143 -6.65 3.16 -5.27
N ALA A 144 -6.42 4.23 -6.01
CA ALA A 144 -6.02 5.52 -5.44
C ALA A 144 -7.19 6.22 -4.73
N GLN A 145 -8.43 6.02 -5.17
CA GLN A 145 -9.62 6.68 -4.65
C GLN A 145 -10.21 5.94 -3.43
N VAL A 146 -10.21 4.62 -3.47
CA VAL A 146 -10.82 3.77 -2.43
C VAL A 146 -9.82 2.70 -1.91
N PRO A 147 -8.68 3.13 -1.32
CA PRO A 147 -7.61 2.21 -0.93
C PRO A 147 -8.03 1.20 0.16
N ASP A 148 -8.99 1.57 1.01
CA ASP A 148 -9.45 0.73 2.11
C ASP A 148 -10.48 -0.32 1.66
N GLU A 149 -11.22 -0.07 0.58
CA GLU A 149 -12.27 -0.92 0.03
C GLU A 149 -11.79 -1.83 -1.11
N ILE A 150 -10.61 -1.59 -1.67
CA ILE A 150 -10.12 -2.27 -2.88
C ILE A 150 -10.09 -3.79 -2.76
N GLU A 151 -9.75 -4.32 -1.58
CA GLU A 151 -9.71 -5.77 -1.33
C GLU A 151 -11.11 -6.41 -1.36
N GLU A 152 -12.13 -5.69 -0.88
CA GLU A 152 -13.54 -6.13 -0.95
C GLU A 152 -14.02 -6.15 -2.40
N ILE A 153 -13.75 -5.07 -3.12
CA ILE A 153 -14.10 -4.93 -4.55
C ILE A 153 -13.44 -6.07 -5.36
N MET A 154 -12.15 -6.31 -5.13
CA MET A 154 -11.43 -7.39 -5.84
C MET A 154 -11.97 -8.77 -5.53
N ARG A 155 -12.44 -9.03 -4.32
CA ARG A 155 -13.09 -10.30 -3.98
C ARG A 155 -14.33 -10.53 -4.84
N GLY A 156 -15.14 -9.50 -5.05
CA GLY A 156 -16.28 -9.53 -5.98
C GLY A 156 -15.86 -9.80 -7.41
N LYS A 157 -14.83 -9.08 -7.90
CA LYS A 157 -14.29 -9.26 -9.25
C LYS A 157 -13.72 -10.65 -9.51
N HIS A 158 -13.03 -11.22 -8.55
CA HIS A 158 -12.54 -12.61 -8.65
C HIS A 158 -13.69 -13.62 -8.71
N TYR A 159 -14.77 -13.37 -7.95
CA TYR A 159 -15.97 -14.19 -8.00
C TYR A 159 -16.69 -14.09 -9.35
N ASP A 160 -16.76 -12.89 -9.93
CA ASP A 160 -17.37 -12.69 -11.26
C ASP A 160 -16.66 -13.51 -12.36
N LEU A 161 -15.33 -13.70 -12.24
CA LEU A 161 -14.56 -14.52 -13.17
C LEU A 161 -14.81 -16.05 -13.03
N ASP A 162 -15.58 -16.49 -12.06
CA ASP A 162 -16.09 -17.86 -11.95
C ASP A 162 -17.40 -18.03 -12.74
N ASN A 163 -18.06 -16.92 -13.14
CA ASN A 163 -19.27 -16.94 -13.94
C ASN A 163 -18.92 -17.09 -15.45
N PRO A 164 -19.39 -18.15 -16.13
CA PRO A 164 -19.12 -18.36 -17.55
C PRO A 164 -19.60 -17.22 -18.46
N ASP A 165 -20.72 -16.58 -18.13
CA ASP A 165 -21.26 -15.45 -18.90
C ASP A 165 -20.36 -14.22 -18.77
N MET A 166 -19.82 -13.96 -17.58
CA MET A 166 -18.83 -12.88 -17.38
C MET A 166 -17.55 -13.15 -18.14
N VAL A 167 -17.02 -14.37 -18.10
CA VAL A 167 -15.83 -14.74 -18.88
C VAL A 167 -16.08 -14.58 -20.38
N ARG A 168 -17.26 -15.00 -20.86
CA ARG A 168 -17.66 -14.81 -22.27
C ARG A 168 -17.73 -13.34 -22.62
N LEU A 169 -18.32 -12.52 -21.76
CA LEU A 169 -18.41 -11.08 -21.93
C LEU A 169 -17.01 -10.45 -22.06
N TYR A 170 -16.11 -10.69 -21.09
CA TYR A 170 -14.76 -10.15 -21.12
C TYR A 170 -13.99 -10.52 -22.40
N ARG A 171 -14.08 -11.78 -22.84
CA ARG A 171 -13.46 -12.21 -24.10
C ARG A 171 -14.06 -11.50 -25.31
N LEU A 172 -15.37 -11.31 -25.31
CA LEU A 172 -16.10 -10.66 -26.40
C LEU A 172 -15.71 -9.17 -26.48
N ILE A 173 -15.87 -8.43 -25.37
CA ILE A 173 -15.61 -6.98 -25.33
C ILE A 173 -14.12 -6.63 -25.40
N SER A 174 -13.22 -7.57 -25.17
CA SER A 174 -11.78 -7.32 -25.29
C SER A 174 -11.34 -6.99 -26.73
N SER A 175 -12.15 -7.29 -27.71
CA SER A 175 -11.97 -6.88 -29.11
C SER A 175 -12.84 -5.66 -29.53
N ALA A 176 -13.61 -5.09 -28.61
CA ALA A 176 -14.50 -3.97 -28.90
C ALA A 176 -13.81 -2.68 -29.40
N PRO A 177 -12.54 -2.37 -29.05
CA PRO A 177 -11.83 -1.26 -29.64
C PRO A 177 -11.74 -1.32 -31.18
N ASP A 178 -11.77 -2.53 -31.76
CA ASP A 178 -11.69 -2.77 -33.19
C ASP A 178 -13.08 -2.86 -33.87
N TRP A 179 -14.17 -2.62 -33.12
CA TRP A 179 -15.53 -2.76 -33.64
C TRP A 179 -16.07 -1.42 -34.15
N ASP A 180 -16.73 -1.47 -35.30
CA ASP A 180 -17.59 -0.39 -35.74
C ASP A 180 -18.88 -0.32 -34.93
N ALA A 181 -19.59 0.82 -34.96
CA ALA A 181 -20.81 1.04 -34.21
C ALA A 181 -21.99 0.13 -34.62
N ASP A 182 -21.92 -0.54 -35.76
CA ASP A 182 -22.90 -1.49 -36.27
C ASP A 182 -22.44 -2.95 -36.22
N ASP A 183 -21.35 -3.24 -35.51
CA ASP A 183 -20.84 -4.61 -35.37
C ASP A 183 -21.88 -5.52 -34.70
N PRO A 184 -22.22 -6.68 -35.30
CA PRO A 184 -23.25 -7.58 -34.76
C PRO A 184 -22.93 -8.15 -33.38
N ARG A 185 -21.66 -8.19 -32.98
CA ARG A 185 -21.22 -8.65 -31.66
C ARG A 185 -21.69 -7.74 -30.52
N ILE A 186 -21.99 -6.47 -30.82
CA ILE A 186 -22.54 -5.52 -29.85
C ILE A 186 -23.87 -6.03 -29.29
N ALA A 187 -24.74 -6.60 -30.12
CA ALA A 187 -26.02 -7.12 -29.65
C ALA A 187 -25.82 -8.26 -28.64
N GLU A 188 -24.89 -9.19 -28.91
CA GLU A 188 -24.56 -10.28 -28.00
C GLU A 188 -23.98 -9.75 -26.67
N ALA A 189 -23.07 -8.78 -26.71
CA ALA A 189 -22.51 -8.16 -25.51
C ALA A 189 -23.58 -7.52 -24.64
N VAL A 190 -24.50 -6.76 -25.28
CA VAL A 190 -25.64 -6.12 -24.61
C VAL A 190 -26.60 -7.15 -24.01
N ASP A 191 -26.84 -8.29 -24.69
CA ASP A 191 -27.69 -9.37 -24.15
C ASP A 191 -27.07 -10.01 -22.90
N ILE A 192 -25.76 -10.17 -22.86
CA ILE A 192 -25.08 -10.69 -21.67
C ILE A 192 -25.13 -9.67 -20.53
N LEU A 193 -24.81 -8.40 -20.82
CA LEU A 193 -24.84 -7.31 -19.84
C LEU A 193 -26.24 -7.16 -19.22
N ASP A 194 -27.29 -7.17 -20.02
CA ASP A 194 -28.67 -7.07 -19.56
C ASP A 194 -29.04 -8.19 -18.56
N ARG A 195 -28.64 -9.43 -18.84
CA ARG A 195 -28.81 -10.55 -17.90
C ARG A 195 -28.02 -10.35 -16.63
N VAL A 196 -26.74 -9.98 -16.74
CA VAL A 196 -25.87 -9.76 -15.58
C VAL A 196 -26.40 -8.65 -14.68
N PHE A 197 -26.84 -7.53 -15.27
CA PHE A 197 -27.41 -6.41 -14.53
C PHE A 197 -28.76 -6.76 -13.89
N THR A 198 -29.59 -7.52 -14.59
CA THR A 198 -30.86 -8.00 -14.04
C THR A 198 -30.63 -8.91 -12.84
N ASP A 199 -29.74 -9.88 -12.96
CA ASP A 199 -29.37 -10.78 -11.86
C ASP A 199 -28.74 -10.05 -10.68
N ALA A 200 -27.93 -9.02 -10.93
CA ALA A 200 -27.33 -8.19 -9.88
C ALA A 200 -28.38 -7.33 -9.17
N ALA A 201 -29.34 -6.76 -9.91
CA ALA A 201 -30.44 -5.97 -9.37
C ALA A 201 -31.35 -6.81 -8.48
N GLU A 202 -31.69 -8.02 -8.89
CA GLU A 202 -32.53 -8.95 -8.12
C GLU A 202 -31.86 -9.38 -6.81
N ARG A 203 -30.52 -9.45 -6.79
CA ARG A 203 -29.74 -9.76 -5.60
C ARG A 203 -29.42 -8.54 -4.71
N GLY A 204 -29.77 -7.31 -5.15
CA GLY A 204 -29.45 -6.07 -4.44
C GLY A 204 -27.96 -5.70 -4.50
N ASN A 205 -27.23 -6.22 -5.49
CA ASN A 205 -25.78 -6.08 -5.65
C ASN A 205 -25.39 -5.30 -6.93
N LEU A 206 -26.26 -4.37 -7.34
CA LEU A 206 -26.07 -3.68 -8.62
C LEU A 206 -24.90 -2.70 -8.61
N ASN A 207 -24.65 -2.05 -7.49
CA ASN A 207 -23.61 -1.02 -7.36
C ASN A 207 -22.72 -1.25 -6.13
N GLN A 208 -21.49 -0.78 -6.25
CA GLN A 208 -20.57 -0.65 -5.13
C GLN A 208 -20.61 0.82 -4.67
N ASP A 209 -20.89 1.04 -3.39
CA ASP A 209 -20.80 2.37 -2.78
C ASP A 209 -19.32 2.76 -2.61
N GLY A 210 -19.04 4.07 -2.63
CA GLY A 210 -17.69 4.59 -2.36
C GLY A 210 -17.14 5.57 -3.40
N PHE A 211 -17.78 5.68 -4.59
CA PHE A 211 -17.33 6.63 -5.62
C PHE A 211 -18.18 7.89 -5.62
N ASP A 212 -17.55 9.06 -5.73
CA ASP A 212 -18.25 10.32 -5.96
C ASP A 212 -18.66 10.48 -7.44
N ASP A 213 -19.65 11.34 -7.71
CA ASP A 213 -20.18 11.55 -9.06
C ASP A 213 -19.14 12.05 -10.07
N PRO A 214 -18.18 12.95 -9.73
CA PRO A 214 -17.12 13.35 -10.63
C PRO A 214 -16.22 12.19 -11.06
N PHE A 215 -15.91 11.28 -10.15
CA PHE A 215 -15.05 10.13 -10.45
C PHE A 215 -15.78 9.08 -11.31
N ILE A 216 -17.04 8.81 -11.01
CA ILE A 216 -17.90 7.95 -11.84
C ILE A 216 -17.96 8.48 -13.27
N LYS A 217 -18.20 9.79 -13.44
CA LYS A 217 -18.23 10.43 -14.74
C LYS A 217 -16.89 10.31 -15.49
N LEU A 218 -15.77 10.39 -14.78
CA LEU A 218 -14.45 10.19 -15.38
C LEU A 218 -14.30 8.76 -15.92
N LEU A 219 -14.64 7.74 -15.13
CA LEU A 219 -14.56 6.33 -15.53
C LEU A 219 -15.48 6.05 -16.73
N ASP A 220 -16.75 6.48 -16.66
CA ASP A 220 -17.72 6.29 -17.72
C ASP A 220 -17.29 6.97 -19.03
N THR A 221 -16.75 8.19 -18.95
CA THR A 221 -16.23 8.91 -20.13
C THR A 221 -15.06 8.15 -20.73
N THR A 222 -14.10 7.72 -19.92
CA THR A 222 -12.93 6.95 -20.37
C THR A 222 -13.34 5.67 -21.09
N MET A 223 -14.33 4.95 -20.57
CA MET A 223 -14.86 3.74 -21.19
C MET A 223 -15.54 4.03 -22.52
N ILE A 224 -16.42 5.04 -22.57
CA ILE A 224 -17.15 5.41 -23.80
C ILE A 224 -16.20 5.87 -24.90
N GLU A 225 -15.15 6.63 -24.55
CA GLU A 225 -14.14 7.11 -25.48
C GLU A 225 -13.18 6.00 -25.95
N SER A 226 -13.12 4.87 -25.27
CA SER A 226 -12.22 3.77 -25.59
C SER A 226 -12.54 3.08 -26.94
N ALA A 227 -13.82 3.09 -27.37
CA ALA A 227 -14.24 2.48 -28.62
C ALA A 227 -15.60 3.01 -29.13
N PRO A 228 -15.80 3.12 -30.46
CA PRO A 228 -17.11 3.46 -31.03
C PRO A 228 -18.22 2.51 -30.59
N ALA A 229 -17.92 1.23 -30.45
CA ALA A 229 -18.83 0.19 -29.96
C ALA A 229 -19.31 0.43 -28.52
N ALA A 230 -18.47 1.03 -27.65
CA ALA A 230 -18.85 1.30 -26.27
C ALA A 230 -20.01 2.28 -26.16
N ALA A 231 -19.97 3.37 -26.89
CA ALA A 231 -21.08 4.33 -26.96
C ALA A 231 -22.37 3.67 -27.46
N ARG A 232 -22.27 2.77 -28.45
CA ARG A 232 -23.41 2.04 -28.97
C ARG A 232 -23.98 1.03 -27.98
N MET A 233 -23.11 0.34 -27.20
CA MET A 233 -23.55 -0.55 -26.11
C MET A 233 -24.35 0.22 -25.06
N VAL A 234 -23.86 1.36 -24.60
CA VAL A 234 -24.56 2.22 -23.63
C VAL A 234 -25.94 2.67 -24.17
N GLU A 235 -26.02 3.08 -25.44
CA GLU A 235 -27.30 3.44 -26.07
C GLU A 235 -28.30 2.27 -26.08
N LEU A 236 -27.85 1.07 -26.40
CA LEU A 236 -28.69 -0.12 -26.44
C LEU A 236 -29.12 -0.58 -25.02
N LEU A 237 -28.25 -0.45 -24.03
CA LEU A 237 -28.58 -0.71 -22.63
C LEU A 237 -29.62 0.30 -22.12
N ALA A 238 -29.49 1.58 -22.51
CA ALA A 238 -30.49 2.61 -22.17
C ALA A 238 -31.89 2.28 -22.72
N LYS A 239 -32.00 1.70 -23.93
CA LYS A 239 -33.26 1.23 -24.50
C LYS A 239 -33.86 0.05 -23.74
N ARG A 240 -33.05 -0.65 -22.91
CA ARG A 240 -33.51 -1.74 -22.03
C ARG A 240 -33.78 -1.27 -20.59
N GLY A 241 -33.66 0.05 -20.35
CA GLY A 241 -33.93 0.68 -19.07
C GLY A 241 -32.74 0.70 -18.13
N TRP A 242 -31.50 0.55 -18.64
CA TRP A 242 -30.28 0.68 -17.86
C TRP A 242 -29.59 2.03 -18.12
N GLU A 243 -29.14 2.69 -17.05
CA GLU A 243 -28.40 3.95 -17.13
C GLU A 243 -27.07 3.83 -16.37
N GLY A 244 -26.03 4.49 -16.91
CA GLY A 244 -24.66 4.46 -16.37
C GLY A 244 -23.88 3.22 -16.82
N TRP A 245 -22.59 3.21 -16.47
CA TRP A 245 -21.71 2.07 -16.69
C TRP A 245 -20.98 1.67 -15.41
N THR A 246 -20.36 2.63 -14.72
CA THR A 246 -19.70 2.41 -13.41
C THR A 246 -20.74 2.31 -12.30
N ARG A 247 -21.75 3.18 -12.32
CA ARG A 247 -22.93 3.11 -11.44
C ARG A 247 -24.14 2.80 -12.31
N ILE A 248 -24.66 1.58 -12.19
CA ILE A 248 -25.78 1.09 -12.99
C ILE A 248 -27.09 1.38 -12.25
N GLU A 249 -28.02 2.05 -12.93
CA GLU A 249 -29.35 2.33 -12.40
C GLU A 249 -30.42 1.81 -13.35
N ARG A 250 -31.54 1.33 -12.81
CA ARG A 250 -32.69 0.91 -13.60
C ARG A 250 -33.66 2.07 -13.71
N ARG A 251 -33.87 2.58 -14.90
CA ARG A 251 -34.95 3.55 -15.16
C ARG A 251 -36.26 2.82 -15.37
N PRO A 252 -37.41 3.40 -14.89
CA PRO A 252 -38.73 2.96 -15.36
C PRO A 252 -38.76 3.11 -16.89
N VAL A 253 -39.08 2.04 -17.59
CA VAL A 253 -39.36 2.14 -19.03
C VAL A 253 -40.65 2.93 -19.13
N ASP A 254 -40.59 4.14 -19.70
CA ASP A 254 -41.79 4.89 -20.05
C ASP A 254 -42.60 4.02 -21.02
N GLU A 255 -43.75 3.48 -20.58
CA GLU A 255 -44.71 2.85 -21.42
C GLU A 255 -45.32 3.92 -22.35
N THR A 256 -44.80 3.97 -23.59
CA THR A 256 -45.35 4.80 -24.67
C THR A 256 -46.18 3.93 -25.58
#